data_4ee276352971b7b8aef7ffc2d5bd41e1
#
_entry.id   4ee276352971b7b8aef7ffc2d5bd41e1
#
_cell.length_a   1.000
_cell.length_b   1.000
_cell.length_c   1.000
_cell.angle_alpha   90.00
_cell.angle_beta   90.00
_cell.angle_gamma   90.00
#
_symmetry.space_group_name_H-M   'P 1'
#
loop_
_entity.id
_entity.type
_entity.pdbx_description
1 polymer ?
#
loop_
_entity_poly.entity_id
_entity_poly.type
_entity_poly.pdbx_seq_one_letter_code
_entity_poly.pdbx_strand_id
1 'polypeptide(L)'
;STQIRGGLGIFTSRLPLVWPGGTYNNNGVTQGAISITSATGMPTFSANTSVDSQLAPLPASYPRPGSGKTGGNIDLFAKDFKLPQVFKASFAVDQKLPLGFVFTSEITYNDNISAVVYENLNSKNASSNLTGADTRPRYNGNSRVDPSYLGVYLGSNTSEGKAYNVAFTL
;
A
#
# COMPACT_ATOMS: atom_id res chain seq x y z
N SER A 1 29.01 -16.42 -34.90
CA SER A 1 28.88 -17.22 -33.67
C SER A 1 27.55 -16.90 -33.01
N THR A 2 26.98 -17.87 -32.32
CA THR A 2 25.73 -17.77 -31.58
C THR A 2 26.02 -17.90 -30.08
N GLN A 3 25.41 -17.08 -29.24
CA GLN A 3 25.45 -17.20 -27.80
C GLN A 3 24.01 -17.34 -27.27
N ILE A 4 23.82 -18.31 -26.38
CA ILE A 4 22.52 -18.51 -25.68
C ILE A 4 22.76 -18.21 -24.21
N ARG A 5 21.87 -17.39 -23.63
CA ARG A 5 21.91 -17.03 -22.21
C ARG A 5 20.51 -17.06 -21.63
N GLY A 6 20.40 -17.32 -20.35
CA GLY A 6 19.13 -17.33 -19.67
C GLY A 6 19.28 -17.68 -18.20
N GLY A 7 18.20 -17.51 -17.48
CA GLY A 7 18.15 -17.85 -16.08
C GLY A 7 16.72 -17.82 -15.55
N LEU A 8 16.53 -18.45 -14.41
CA LEU A 8 15.25 -18.42 -13.70
C LEU A 8 15.51 -18.41 -12.21
N GLY A 9 14.56 -17.87 -11.45
CA GLY A 9 14.68 -17.84 -10.00
C GLY A 9 13.46 -17.22 -9.32
N ILE A 10 13.40 -17.42 -8.01
CA ILE A 10 12.43 -16.76 -7.13
C ILE A 10 13.18 -15.67 -6.37
N PHE A 11 12.68 -14.46 -6.44
CA PHE A 11 13.26 -13.30 -5.81
C PHE A 11 12.33 -12.78 -4.73
N THR A 12 12.86 -12.64 -3.51
CA THR A 12 12.15 -12.07 -2.37
C THR A 12 12.58 -10.63 -2.17
N SER A 13 11.64 -9.73 -2.10
CA SER A 13 11.86 -8.30 -1.88
C SER A 13 11.73 -7.95 -0.40
N ARG A 14 12.40 -6.88 0.03
CA ARG A 14 12.19 -6.30 1.35
C ARG A 14 10.99 -5.36 1.32
N LEU A 15 10.27 -5.27 2.44
CA LEU A 15 9.29 -4.21 2.64
C LEU A 15 9.97 -2.89 2.97
N PRO A 16 9.44 -1.75 2.50
CA PRO A 16 9.81 -0.45 3.05
C PRO A 16 9.54 -0.43 4.57
N LEU A 17 10.53 -0.03 5.37
CA LEU A 17 10.41 -0.03 6.84
C LEU A 17 9.28 0.88 7.37
N VAL A 18 8.84 1.85 6.58
CA VAL A 18 7.70 2.71 6.91
C VAL A 18 6.39 1.92 7.05
N TRP A 19 6.22 0.80 6.36
CA TRP A 19 5.00 -0.01 6.45
C TRP A 19 4.88 -0.75 7.79
N PRO A 20 5.84 -1.58 8.22
CA PRO A 20 5.79 -2.16 9.56
C PRO A 20 5.86 -1.08 10.66
N GLY A 21 6.57 0.05 10.43
CA GLY A 21 6.56 1.19 11.32
C GLY A 21 5.16 1.81 11.46
N GLY A 22 4.40 1.87 10.37
CA GLY A 22 3.00 2.29 10.39
C GLY A 22 2.15 1.43 11.32
N THR A 23 2.26 0.11 11.27
CA THR A 23 1.49 -0.78 12.15
C THR A 23 1.86 -0.60 13.63
N TYR A 24 3.08 -0.19 13.92
CA TYR A 24 3.52 0.08 15.28
C TYR A 24 2.92 1.38 15.84
N ASN A 25 2.85 2.42 15.01
CA ASN A 25 2.36 3.73 15.40
C ASN A 25 0.83 3.82 15.29
N ASN A 26 0.26 3.33 14.19
CA ASN A 26 -1.17 3.43 13.87
C ASN A 26 -1.92 2.15 14.29
N ASN A 27 -1.71 1.71 15.51
CA ASN A 27 -2.34 0.48 16.04
C ASN A 27 -3.70 0.73 16.71
N GLY A 28 -4.18 1.97 16.72
CA GLY A 28 -5.43 2.34 17.39
C GLY A 28 -5.33 2.51 18.91
N VAL A 29 -4.14 2.36 19.51
CA VAL A 29 -3.93 2.44 20.95
C VAL A 29 -2.90 3.52 21.31
N THR A 30 -1.75 3.54 20.63
CA THR A 30 -0.60 4.39 21.00
C THR A 30 -0.71 5.82 20.51
N GLN A 31 -1.44 6.07 19.44
CA GLN A 31 -1.61 7.39 18.88
C GLN A 31 -3.10 7.71 18.65
N GLY A 32 -3.46 8.97 18.91
CA GLY A 32 -4.74 9.54 18.54
C GLY A 32 -4.55 10.74 17.62
N ALA A 33 -5.44 10.94 16.66
CA ALA A 33 -5.44 12.09 15.76
C ALA A 33 -6.62 12.99 16.06
N ILE A 34 -6.36 14.26 16.34
CA ILE A 34 -7.37 15.31 16.53
C ILE A 34 -7.08 16.38 15.46
N SER A 35 -8.07 16.67 14.63
CA SER A 35 -8.01 17.72 13.63
C SER A 35 -9.10 18.74 13.90
N ILE A 36 -8.72 19.97 14.21
CA ILE A 36 -9.63 21.09 14.44
C ILE A 36 -9.43 22.08 13.30
N THR A 37 -10.43 22.18 12.43
CA THR A 37 -10.38 23.03 11.22
C THR A 37 -11.14 24.34 11.40
N SER A 38 -11.91 24.48 12.48
CA SER A 38 -12.67 25.69 12.80
C SER A 38 -12.00 26.50 13.90
N ALA A 39 -11.93 27.81 13.74
CA ALA A 39 -11.45 28.71 14.79
C ALA A 39 -12.30 28.61 16.09
N THR A 40 -13.58 28.25 15.95
CA THR A 40 -14.52 28.03 17.04
C THR A 40 -14.32 26.66 17.67
N GLY A 41 -13.39 26.43 18.46
CA GLY A 41 -13.09 25.12 19.10
C GLY A 41 -11.59 24.86 19.15
N MET A 42 -10.83 25.79 18.63
CA MET A 42 -9.38 25.73 18.77
C MET A 42 -9.00 25.99 20.23
N PRO A 43 -8.26 25.09 20.89
CA PRO A 43 -7.80 25.32 22.25
C PRO A 43 -6.81 26.50 22.29
N THR A 44 -6.83 27.22 23.39
CA THR A 44 -5.83 28.28 23.63
C THR A 44 -4.44 27.66 23.75
N PHE A 45 -3.45 28.29 23.21
CA PHE A 45 -2.07 27.85 23.33
C PHE A 45 -1.69 27.71 24.82
N SER A 46 -1.07 26.60 25.18
CA SER A 46 -0.49 26.36 26.50
C SER A 46 0.99 26.07 26.36
N ALA A 47 1.80 26.77 27.15
CA ALA A 47 3.25 26.51 27.25
C ALA A 47 3.58 25.24 28.05
N ASN A 48 2.59 24.68 28.76
CA ASN A 48 2.76 23.43 29.49
C ASN A 48 2.70 22.25 28.50
N THR A 49 3.80 21.53 28.35
CA THR A 49 3.95 20.42 27.39
C THR A 49 3.39 19.09 27.88
N SER A 50 2.83 19.02 29.13
CA SER A 50 2.22 17.78 29.58
C SER A 50 0.98 17.43 28.74
N VAL A 51 0.81 16.14 28.43
CA VAL A 51 -0.33 15.65 27.64
C VAL A 51 -1.67 16.06 28.23
N ASP A 52 -1.79 15.95 29.56
CA ASP A 52 -3.03 16.32 30.26
C ASP A 52 -3.37 17.80 30.11
N SER A 53 -2.36 18.69 30.21
CA SER A 53 -2.57 20.12 30.01
C SER A 53 -2.94 20.48 28.58
N GLN A 54 -2.39 19.76 27.60
CA GLN A 54 -2.73 19.97 26.18
C GLN A 54 -4.12 19.45 25.84
N LEU A 55 -4.57 18.36 26.48
CA LEU A 55 -5.87 17.75 26.23
C LEU A 55 -6.99 18.34 27.09
N ALA A 56 -6.66 18.98 28.21
CA ALA A 56 -7.66 19.52 29.16
C ALA A 56 -8.70 20.47 28.51
N PRO A 57 -8.31 21.40 27.63
CA PRO A 57 -9.29 22.33 27.02
C PRO A 57 -10.15 21.68 25.94
N LEU A 58 -9.86 20.43 25.53
CA LEU A 58 -10.61 19.75 24.49
C LEU A 58 -11.82 19.03 25.05
N PRO A 59 -12.98 19.04 24.37
CA PRO A 59 -14.16 18.27 24.77
C PRO A 59 -13.82 16.77 25.00
N ALA A 60 -14.48 16.17 25.98
CA ALA A 60 -14.29 14.75 26.30
C ALA A 60 -14.68 13.79 25.15
N SER A 61 -15.44 14.29 24.16
CA SER A 61 -15.81 13.53 22.95
C SER A 61 -14.68 13.35 21.96
N TYR A 62 -13.58 14.13 22.10
CA TYR A 62 -12.44 13.98 21.21
C TYR A 62 -11.64 12.70 21.52
N PRO A 63 -11.02 12.08 20.48
CA PRO A 63 -10.15 10.93 20.67
C PRO A 63 -9.03 11.19 21.68
N ARG A 64 -8.75 10.21 22.52
CA ARG A 64 -7.65 10.27 23.49
C ARG A 64 -6.84 8.99 23.44
N PRO A 65 -5.54 9.01 23.73
CA PRO A 65 -4.73 7.80 23.83
C PRO A 65 -5.39 6.80 24.81
N GLY A 66 -5.47 5.53 24.41
CA GLY A 66 -6.07 4.48 25.22
C GLY A 66 -7.61 4.47 25.32
N SER A 67 -8.31 5.42 24.70
CA SER A 67 -9.79 5.47 24.74
C SER A 67 -10.46 4.52 23.75
N GLY A 68 -9.72 3.84 22.89
CA GLY A 68 -10.24 3.03 21.78
C GLY A 68 -10.86 3.88 20.64
N LYS A 69 -10.82 5.20 20.75
CA LYS A 69 -11.29 6.14 19.72
C LYS A 69 -10.14 7.07 19.37
N THR A 70 -9.35 6.69 18.40
CA THR A 70 -8.12 7.42 18.07
C THR A 70 -8.29 8.45 16.97
N GLY A 71 -9.38 8.41 16.20
CA GLY A 71 -9.67 9.37 15.12
C GLY A 71 -8.70 9.33 13.94
N GLY A 72 -7.68 8.49 13.99
CA GLY A 72 -6.63 8.35 12.97
C GLY A 72 -6.83 7.13 12.08
N ASN A 73 -5.79 6.81 11.34
CA ASN A 73 -5.70 5.58 10.57
C ASN A 73 -5.24 4.42 11.46
N ILE A 74 -5.63 3.21 11.07
CA ILE A 74 -5.10 1.96 11.61
C ILE A 74 -4.44 1.21 10.46
N ASP A 75 -3.20 0.77 10.67
CA ASP A 75 -2.43 -0.02 9.72
C ASP A 75 -2.24 -1.43 10.26
N LEU A 76 -2.60 -2.42 9.47
CA LEU A 76 -2.57 -3.83 9.84
C LEU A 76 -1.89 -4.66 8.75
N PHE A 77 -1.31 -5.78 9.15
CA PHE A 77 -0.95 -6.86 8.22
C PHE A 77 -1.80 -8.11 8.50
N ALA A 78 -2.12 -8.84 7.45
CA ALA A 78 -2.76 -10.14 7.57
C ALA A 78 -1.86 -11.10 8.37
N LYS A 79 -2.47 -11.98 9.15
CA LYS A 79 -1.75 -12.91 10.03
C LYS A 79 -0.76 -13.82 9.27
N ASP A 80 -1.09 -14.15 8.03
CA ASP A 80 -0.33 -14.99 7.12
C ASP A 80 0.47 -14.19 6.09
N PHE A 81 0.66 -12.89 6.33
CA PHE A 81 1.39 -12.00 5.44
C PHE A 81 2.81 -12.53 5.16
N LYS A 82 3.19 -12.51 3.89
CA LYS A 82 4.51 -12.92 3.40
C LYS A 82 5.23 -11.76 2.73
N LEU A 83 6.56 -11.76 2.80
CA LEU A 83 7.35 -10.83 2.03
C LEU A 83 7.09 -10.99 0.53
N PRO A 84 7.12 -9.89 -0.24
CA PRO A 84 6.87 -9.96 -1.68
C PRO A 84 7.84 -10.91 -2.38
N GLN A 85 7.28 -11.81 -3.18
CA GLN A 85 8.04 -12.78 -3.97
C GLN A 85 7.57 -12.76 -5.42
N VAL A 86 8.53 -12.87 -6.34
CA VAL A 86 8.29 -12.95 -7.77
C VAL A 86 9.15 -14.06 -8.37
N PHE A 87 8.54 -14.90 -9.19
CA PHE A 87 9.25 -15.78 -10.08
C PHE A 87 9.66 -14.99 -11.32
N LYS A 88 10.92 -15.08 -11.71
CA LYS A 88 11.43 -14.48 -12.94
C LYS A 88 12.14 -15.53 -13.77
N ALA A 89 11.91 -15.49 -15.09
CA ALA A 89 12.63 -16.29 -16.06
C ALA A 89 13.04 -15.40 -17.24
N SER A 90 14.23 -15.60 -17.76
CA SER A 90 14.72 -14.93 -18.96
C SER A 90 15.42 -15.91 -19.89
N PHE A 91 15.30 -15.66 -21.17
CA PHE A 91 16.00 -16.40 -22.22
C PHE A 91 16.38 -15.44 -23.32
N ALA A 92 17.62 -15.52 -23.80
CA ALA A 92 18.10 -14.66 -24.87
C ALA A 92 19.04 -15.44 -25.81
N VAL A 93 19.04 -15.03 -27.07
CA VAL A 93 19.91 -15.52 -28.12
C VAL A 93 20.57 -14.33 -28.80
N ASP A 94 21.89 -14.31 -28.78
CA ASP A 94 22.72 -13.32 -29.48
C ASP A 94 23.35 -13.98 -30.70
N GLN A 95 23.12 -13.44 -31.87
CA GLN A 95 23.63 -13.94 -33.16
C GLN A 95 24.50 -12.90 -33.83
N LYS A 96 25.78 -13.21 -34.07
CA LYS A 96 26.63 -12.38 -34.93
C LYS A 96 26.20 -12.52 -36.39
N LEU A 97 25.96 -11.39 -37.01
CA LEU A 97 25.62 -11.24 -38.42
C LEU A 97 26.83 -10.75 -39.23
N PRO A 98 26.77 -10.81 -40.59
CA PRO A 98 27.74 -10.14 -41.46
C PRO A 98 27.83 -8.63 -41.13
N LEU A 99 28.92 -8.01 -41.57
CA LEU A 99 29.21 -6.58 -41.39
C LEU A 99 29.40 -6.13 -39.92
N GLY A 100 29.56 -7.08 -38.99
CA GLY A 100 29.83 -6.76 -37.59
C GLY A 100 28.57 -6.51 -36.72
N PHE A 101 27.39 -6.66 -37.29
CA PHE A 101 26.14 -6.55 -36.51
C PHE A 101 25.98 -7.73 -35.55
N VAL A 102 25.22 -7.45 -34.44
CA VAL A 102 24.80 -8.47 -33.48
C VAL A 102 23.28 -8.36 -33.30
N PHE A 103 22.57 -9.40 -33.71
CA PHE A 103 21.13 -9.50 -33.45
C PHE A 103 20.92 -10.19 -32.12
N THR A 104 20.16 -9.54 -31.22
CA THR A 104 19.73 -10.07 -29.92
C THR A 104 18.22 -10.26 -29.91
N SER A 105 17.78 -11.45 -29.53
CA SER A 105 16.38 -11.75 -29.22
C SER A 105 16.28 -12.15 -27.76
N GLU A 106 15.43 -11.47 -26.99
CA GLU A 106 15.26 -11.72 -25.55
C GLU A 106 13.79 -11.84 -25.19
N ILE A 107 13.47 -12.84 -24.35
CA ILE A 107 12.14 -12.96 -23.70
C ILE A 107 12.34 -12.98 -22.20
N THR A 108 11.54 -12.20 -21.49
CA THR A 108 11.47 -12.22 -20.02
C THR A 108 10.04 -12.50 -19.57
N TYR A 109 9.92 -13.28 -18.51
CA TYR A 109 8.67 -13.63 -17.86
C TYR A 109 8.76 -13.35 -16.37
N ASN A 110 7.72 -12.71 -15.82
CA ASN A 110 7.58 -12.46 -14.39
C ASN A 110 6.19 -12.94 -13.94
N ASP A 111 6.15 -13.63 -12.79
CA ASP A 111 4.92 -14.11 -12.17
C ASP A 111 4.95 -13.78 -10.68
N ASN A 112 3.95 -13.07 -10.18
CA ASN A 112 3.86 -12.75 -8.77
C ASN A 112 3.45 -13.98 -7.97
N ILE A 113 4.33 -14.43 -7.07
CA ILE A 113 4.02 -15.49 -6.09
C ILE A 113 3.29 -14.87 -4.90
N SER A 114 3.76 -13.70 -4.46
CA SER A 114 3.25 -13.01 -3.28
C SER A 114 3.49 -11.51 -3.45
N ALA A 115 2.57 -10.82 -4.10
CA ALA A 115 2.59 -9.36 -4.19
C ALA A 115 1.83 -8.75 -3.01
N VAL A 116 2.17 -7.53 -2.61
CA VAL A 116 1.45 -6.82 -1.55
C VAL A 116 0.27 -6.08 -2.13
N VAL A 117 -0.87 -6.21 -1.49
CA VAL A 117 -2.08 -5.44 -1.76
C VAL A 117 -2.58 -4.82 -0.46
N TYR A 118 -3.06 -3.58 -0.55
CA TYR A 118 -3.68 -2.87 0.57
C TYR A 118 -5.16 -2.65 0.30
N GLU A 119 -5.96 -2.93 1.32
CA GLU A 119 -7.40 -2.69 1.30
C GLU A 119 -7.80 -1.80 2.48
N ASN A 120 -8.71 -0.87 2.26
CA ASN A 120 -9.31 -0.08 3.33
C ASN A 120 -10.59 -0.75 3.82
N LEU A 121 -10.50 -1.49 4.92
CA LEU A 121 -11.62 -2.19 5.53
C LEU A 121 -12.68 -1.24 6.13
N ASN A 122 -12.32 0.04 6.35
CA ASN A 122 -13.26 1.05 6.85
C ASN A 122 -14.05 1.75 5.74
N SER A 123 -13.90 1.34 4.51
CA SER A 123 -14.69 1.84 3.38
C SER A 123 -15.98 1.03 3.25
N LYS A 124 -17.14 1.69 3.19
CA LYS A 124 -18.40 1.02 2.84
C LYS A 124 -18.35 0.58 1.38
N ASN A 125 -19.12 -0.44 1.07
CA ASN A 125 -19.29 -0.91 -0.31
C ASN A 125 -19.75 0.22 -1.24
N ALA A 126 -19.44 0.07 -2.50
CA ALA A 126 -19.92 0.99 -3.54
C ALA A 126 -21.45 1.13 -3.49
N SER A 127 -21.92 2.35 -3.58
CA SER A 127 -23.35 2.65 -3.56
C SER A 127 -24.00 2.54 -4.94
N SER A 128 -23.22 2.62 -5.99
CA SER A 128 -23.63 2.56 -7.41
C SER A 128 -22.42 2.31 -8.29
N ASN A 129 -22.64 2.13 -9.58
CA ASN A 129 -21.60 2.16 -10.59
C ASN A 129 -21.65 3.49 -11.36
N LEU A 130 -20.54 3.86 -11.97
CA LEU A 130 -20.52 4.92 -12.96
C LEU A 130 -21.34 4.49 -14.20
N THR A 131 -21.88 5.46 -14.91
CA THR A 131 -22.72 5.24 -16.09
C THR A 131 -21.98 5.67 -17.36
N GLY A 132 -22.24 4.98 -18.48
CA GLY A 132 -21.59 5.24 -19.76
C GLY A 132 -20.54 4.21 -20.12
N ALA A 133 -19.45 4.64 -20.74
CA ALA A 133 -18.34 3.77 -21.12
C ALA A 133 -17.50 3.27 -19.91
N ASP A 134 -17.57 3.97 -18.79
CA ASP A 134 -16.92 3.59 -17.53
C ASP A 134 -17.98 3.08 -16.55
N THR A 135 -17.89 1.81 -16.20
CA THR A 135 -18.84 1.12 -15.29
C THR A 135 -18.24 0.79 -13.94
N ARG A 136 -17.09 1.41 -13.57
CA ARG A 136 -16.42 1.15 -12.29
C ARG A 136 -17.32 1.47 -11.09
N PRO A 137 -17.15 0.76 -9.98
CA PRO A 137 -17.86 1.04 -8.73
C PRO A 137 -17.63 2.47 -8.24
N ARG A 138 -18.70 3.13 -7.83
CA ARG A 138 -18.68 4.47 -7.26
C ARG A 138 -18.85 4.41 -5.76
N TYR A 139 -17.87 4.91 -5.03
CA TYR A 139 -17.88 5.01 -3.58
C TYR A 139 -18.25 6.44 -3.15
N ASN A 140 -19.09 6.59 -2.14
CA ASN A 140 -19.34 7.89 -1.54
C ASN A 140 -18.17 8.25 -0.62
N GLY A 141 -17.46 9.34 -0.90
CA GLY A 141 -16.16 9.68 -0.34
C GLY A 141 -16.05 9.78 1.20
N ASN A 142 -17.17 9.88 1.93
CA ASN A 142 -17.19 9.93 3.39
C ASN A 142 -17.92 8.73 4.04
N SER A 143 -18.22 7.69 3.27
CA SER A 143 -18.92 6.53 3.79
C SER A 143 -17.94 5.59 4.49
N ARG A 144 -17.85 5.68 5.81
CA ARG A 144 -17.04 4.79 6.65
C ARG A 144 -17.92 3.77 7.34
N VAL A 145 -17.36 2.58 7.58
CA VAL A 145 -18.01 1.54 8.40
C VAL A 145 -18.04 2.00 9.85
N ASP A 146 -16.88 2.43 10.36
CA ASP A 146 -16.75 3.06 11.69
C ASP A 146 -16.22 4.49 11.55
N PRO A 147 -17.03 5.51 11.90
CA PRO A 147 -16.60 6.90 11.83
C PRO A 147 -15.55 7.29 12.86
N SER A 148 -15.28 6.44 13.87
CA SER A 148 -14.23 6.67 14.87
C SER A 148 -12.81 6.60 14.29
N TYR A 149 -12.66 6.08 13.06
CA TYR A 149 -11.37 5.96 12.37
C TYR A 149 -11.45 6.63 11.00
N LEU A 150 -10.33 7.18 10.54
CA LEU A 150 -10.21 7.72 9.18
C LEU A 150 -10.15 6.59 8.15
N GLY A 151 -9.31 5.60 8.38
CA GLY A 151 -9.15 4.42 7.56
C GLY A 151 -8.62 3.26 8.37
N VAL A 152 -8.91 2.04 7.93
CA VAL A 152 -8.33 0.81 8.48
C VAL A 152 -7.72 0.07 7.31
N TYR A 153 -6.41 0.13 7.19
CA TYR A 153 -5.68 -0.42 6.06
C TYR A 153 -5.10 -1.79 6.41
N LEU A 154 -5.50 -2.80 5.66
CA LEU A 154 -4.99 -4.16 5.77
C LEU A 154 -4.04 -4.46 4.62
N GLY A 155 -2.76 -4.68 4.93
CA GLY A 155 -1.79 -5.24 4.01
C GLY A 155 -1.91 -6.75 3.94
N SER A 156 -2.16 -7.29 2.77
CA SER A 156 -2.26 -8.73 2.51
C SER A 156 -1.46 -9.11 1.27
N ASN A 157 -1.52 -10.37 0.88
CA ASN A 157 -0.82 -10.85 -0.31
C ASN A 157 -1.80 -11.30 -1.39
N THR A 158 -1.37 -11.13 -2.63
CA THR A 158 -2.00 -11.70 -3.81
C THR A 158 -0.98 -12.38 -4.71
N SER A 159 -1.38 -13.41 -5.42
CA SER A 159 -0.59 -14.03 -6.48
C SER A 159 -0.95 -13.50 -7.88
N GLU A 160 -1.79 -12.49 -7.95
CA GLU A 160 -2.17 -11.90 -9.22
C GLU A 160 -1.04 -11.04 -9.80
N GLY A 161 -0.99 -11.00 -11.11
CA GLY A 161 -0.06 -10.17 -11.87
C GLY A 161 1.06 -11.00 -12.52
N LYS A 162 0.98 -11.03 -13.86
CA LYS A 162 1.98 -11.65 -14.76
C LYS A 162 2.43 -10.62 -15.76
N ALA A 163 3.70 -10.67 -16.11
CA ALA A 163 4.25 -9.83 -17.16
C ALA A 163 5.22 -10.62 -18.02
N TYR A 164 5.18 -10.37 -19.31
CA TYR A 164 6.16 -10.88 -20.26
C TYR A 164 6.58 -9.75 -21.19
N ASN A 165 7.82 -9.79 -21.58
CA ASN A 165 8.41 -8.86 -22.53
C ASN A 165 9.19 -9.65 -23.56
N VAL A 166 9.10 -9.23 -24.82
CA VAL A 166 9.91 -9.72 -25.92
C VAL A 166 10.61 -8.52 -26.55
N ALA A 167 11.93 -8.59 -26.62
CA ALA A 167 12.77 -7.53 -27.19
C ALA A 167 13.64 -8.07 -28.31
N PHE A 168 13.80 -7.26 -29.35
CA PHE A 168 14.72 -7.49 -30.45
C PHE A 168 15.62 -6.28 -30.61
N THR A 169 16.91 -6.53 -30.71
CA THR A 169 17.95 -5.50 -30.90
C THR A 169 18.88 -5.90 -32.04
N LEU A 170 19.27 -4.92 -32.84
CA LEU A 170 20.22 -5.06 -33.92
C LEU A 170 21.37 -4.07 -33.74
#